data_42981458f452d652e42afffda7510f87
#
_entry.id   42981458f452d652e42afffda7510f87
#
_cell.length_a   1.000
_cell.length_b   1.000
_cell.length_c   1.000
_cell.angle_alpha   90.00
_cell.angle_beta   90.00
_cell.angle_gamma   90.00
#
_symmetry.space_group_name_H-M   'P 1'
#
loop_
_entity.id
_entity.type
_entity.pdbx_description
1 polymer ?
#
loop_
_entity_poly.entity_id
_entity_poly.type
_entity_poly.pdbx_seq_one_letter_code
_entity_poly.pdbx_strand_id
1 'polypeptide(L)'
;MLLVLCVIYIIFISLGLPDSLLGVVWPVVHEEFGLPESFASVFSVIVGFGTGGVSFVAGTLLRKFGTAKVALASILVTALGLLGISISPNVVVMIIFSVILGYGAGAIDTGLNSFVSLHYKASHMNFLHCFWGVGVTVSPLIMSAFLDGGEGSWRGGYRIVALLQLIIGAIALIAFKQWNRIEKESDKSESDEEKSGKGFFEIVKSKGVITSILSIGLYCGMEFLMGTWGATFAVNVFALSPAEAAKWVSLIYGGIMLGRLVAGFASMKLSDNTMIKCGMVITFFGIVFLALPIGPAALFGFLIMGFGFGPIFPSILHAVPERFGKTYAADITGFHMGGAYAIGFVIQLLFGFVASWTTFKITPFVLMGVCALMITANEITIRKLKK
;
A
#
# COMPACT_ATOMS: atom_id res chain seq x y z
N MET A 1 7.10 9.77 24.31
CA MET A 1 7.13 8.73 23.27
C MET A 1 5.76 8.14 22.97
N LEU A 2 4.94 7.72 23.96
CA LEU A 2 3.64 7.10 23.69
C LEU A 2 2.67 8.00 22.91
N LEU A 3 2.53 9.29 23.27
CA LEU A 3 1.66 10.24 22.56
C LEU A 3 2.05 10.37 21.08
N VAL A 4 3.36 10.49 20.79
CA VAL A 4 3.85 10.59 19.40
C VAL A 4 3.53 9.32 18.62
N LEU A 5 3.71 8.15 19.23
CA LEU A 5 3.38 6.87 18.60
C LEU A 5 1.87 6.75 18.28
N CYS A 6 1.01 7.14 19.24
CA CYS A 6 -0.45 7.13 19.02
C CYS A 6 -0.84 8.07 17.86
N VAL A 7 -0.23 9.25 17.80
CA VAL A 7 -0.48 10.20 16.70
C VAL A 7 0.03 9.65 15.37
N ILE A 8 1.21 9.02 15.35
CA ILE A 8 1.75 8.36 14.15
C ILE A 8 0.78 7.28 13.65
N TYR A 9 0.21 6.46 14.53
CA TYR A 9 -0.79 5.45 14.14
C TYR A 9 -2.04 6.10 13.51
N ILE A 10 -2.54 7.21 14.09
CA ILE A 10 -3.67 7.94 13.52
C ILE A 10 -3.30 8.52 12.14
N ILE A 11 -2.09 9.03 11.97
CA ILE A 11 -1.61 9.52 10.68
C ILE A 11 -1.55 8.38 9.66
N PHE A 12 -1.21 7.16 10.07
CA PHE A 12 -1.22 6.00 9.16
C PHE A 12 -2.62 5.61 8.70
N ILE A 13 -3.67 5.86 9.50
CA ILE A 13 -5.06 5.77 8.99
C ILE A 13 -5.24 6.75 7.82
N SER A 14 -4.76 7.99 7.99
CA SER A 14 -4.88 8.99 6.93
C SER A 14 -4.13 8.61 5.65
N LEU A 15 -3.01 7.91 5.76
CA LEU A 15 -2.27 7.40 4.61
C LEU A 15 -3.07 6.33 3.86
N GLY A 16 -3.75 5.44 4.59
CA GLY A 16 -4.56 4.37 3.99
C GLY A 16 -5.87 4.86 3.34
N LEU A 17 -6.44 5.95 3.81
CA LEU A 17 -7.76 6.41 3.32
C LEU A 17 -7.81 6.64 1.79
N PRO A 18 -6.83 7.25 1.09
CA PRO A 18 -6.90 7.46 -0.35
C PRO A 18 -6.55 6.24 -1.20
N ASP A 19 -5.83 5.24 -0.66
CA ASP A 19 -5.18 4.19 -1.44
C ASP A 19 -6.16 3.30 -2.23
N SER A 20 -7.37 3.06 -1.72
CA SER A 20 -8.38 2.22 -2.36
C SER A 20 -9.46 3.00 -3.12
N LEU A 21 -9.53 4.32 -2.98
CA LEU A 21 -10.64 5.12 -3.50
C LEU A 21 -10.77 5.05 -5.03
N LEU A 22 -9.67 5.17 -5.76
CA LEU A 22 -9.69 5.20 -7.22
C LEU A 22 -10.26 3.89 -7.80
N GLY A 23 -9.78 2.75 -7.31
CA GLY A 23 -10.25 1.45 -7.79
C GLY A 23 -11.73 1.21 -7.49
N VAL A 24 -12.19 1.69 -6.34
CA VAL A 24 -13.59 1.55 -5.91
C VAL A 24 -14.54 2.44 -6.71
N VAL A 25 -14.13 3.66 -7.04
CA VAL A 25 -14.97 4.62 -7.77
C VAL A 25 -14.91 4.42 -9.28
N TRP A 26 -13.92 3.69 -9.77
CA TRP A 26 -13.63 3.59 -11.20
C TRP A 26 -14.79 3.06 -12.06
N PRO A 27 -15.59 2.06 -11.63
CA PRO A 27 -16.76 1.62 -12.41
C PRO A 27 -17.76 2.71 -12.76
N VAL A 28 -17.77 3.82 -11.99
CA VAL A 28 -18.66 4.98 -12.24
C VAL A 28 -17.93 6.10 -12.98
N VAL A 29 -16.69 6.38 -12.59
CA VAL A 29 -15.90 7.50 -13.15
C VAL A 29 -15.55 7.28 -14.62
N HIS A 30 -15.21 6.04 -15.02
CA HIS A 30 -14.85 5.79 -16.40
C HIS A 30 -16.05 6.00 -17.35
N GLU A 31 -17.26 5.64 -16.93
CA GLU A 31 -18.48 5.90 -17.68
C GLU A 31 -18.78 7.38 -17.80
N GLU A 32 -18.74 8.13 -16.66
CA GLU A 32 -19.01 9.56 -16.61
C GLU A 32 -18.07 10.36 -17.52
N PHE A 33 -16.80 9.97 -17.59
CA PHE A 33 -15.81 10.67 -18.43
C PHE A 33 -15.63 10.07 -19.82
N GLY A 34 -16.40 9.02 -20.18
CA GLY A 34 -16.28 8.32 -21.48
C GLY A 34 -14.92 7.67 -21.70
N LEU A 35 -14.30 7.14 -20.65
CA LEU A 35 -12.97 6.54 -20.67
C LEU A 35 -13.06 5.02 -20.79
N PRO A 36 -12.08 4.35 -21.40
CA PRO A 36 -12.00 2.90 -21.35
C PRO A 36 -11.69 2.44 -19.91
N GLU A 37 -12.22 1.27 -19.52
CA GLU A 37 -11.95 0.68 -18.19
C GLU A 37 -10.45 0.60 -17.86
N SER A 38 -9.62 0.22 -18.86
CA SER A 38 -8.16 0.09 -18.71
C SER A 38 -7.46 1.37 -18.23
N PHE A 39 -8.11 2.53 -18.37
CA PHE A 39 -7.52 3.80 -17.98
C PHE A 39 -7.32 3.96 -16.45
N ALA A 40 -7.99 3.13 -15.61
CA ALA A 40 -7.72 3.05 -14.17
C ALA A 40 -6.24 2.81 -13.86
N SER A 41 -5.60 1.93 -14.63
CA SER A 41 -4.17 1.64 -14.48
C SER A 41 -3.31 2.84 -14.79
N VAL A 42 -3.69 3.69 -15.74
CA VAL A 42 -2.96 4.92 -16.07
C VAL A 42 -2.96 5.87 -14.87
N PHE A 43 -4.12 6.05 -14.24
CA PHE A 43 -4.22 6.84 -13.01
C PHE A 43 -3.37 6.28 -11.88
N SER A 44 -3.48 4.97 -11.62
CA SER A 44 -2.71 4.30 -10.57
C SER A 44 -1.20 4.45 -10.78
N VAL A 45 -0.75 4.30 -12.03
CA VAL A 45 0.66 4.50 -12.41
C VAL A 45 1.10 5.95 -12.18
N ILE A 46 0.27 6.93 -12.52
CA ILE A 46 0.57 8.36 -12.33
C ILE A 46 0.72 8.67 -10.83
N VAL A 47 -0.22 8.23 -10.00
CA VAL A 47 -0.12 8.37 -8.54
C VAL A 47 1.12 7.67 -8.01
N GLY A 48 1.39 6.45 -8.48
CA GLY A 48 2.54 5.65 -8.10
C GLY A 48 3.88 6.28 -8.47
N PHE A 49 4.00 6.91 -9.63
CA PHE A 49 5.18 7.70 -9.99
C PHE A 49 5.35 8.92 -9.09
N GLY A 50 4.26 9.58 -8.69
CA GLY A 50 4.28 10.65 -7.71
C GLY A 50 4.80 10.15 -6.36
N THR A 51 4.22 9.08 -5.84
CA THR A 51 4.59 8.45 -4.57
C THR A 51 6.04 7.95 -4.59
N GLY A 52 6.42 7.18 -5.61
CA GLY A 52 7.77 6.64 -5.76
C GLY A 52 8.82 7.73 -5.98
N GLY A 53 8.52 8.73 -6.82
CA GLY A 53 9.42 9.85 -7.10
C GLY A 53 9.78 10.65 -5.86
N VAL A 54 8.79 10.96 -5.01
CA VAL A 54 9.04 11.67 -3.74
C VAL A 54 9.74 10.78 -2.72
N SER A 55 9.49 9.48 -2.71
CA SER A 55 10.18 8.54 -1.82
C SER A 55 11.70 8.54 -2.02
N PHE A 56 12.18 8.71 -3.27
CA PHE A 56 13.62 8.83 -3.55
C PHE A 56 14.25 10.10 -2.95
N VAL A 57 13.50 11.20 -2.85
CA VAL A 57 13.98 12.46 -2.27
C VAL A 57 13.55 12.65 -0.81
N ALA A 58 12.71 11.76 -0.29
CA ALA A 58 12.15 11.85 1.06
C ALA A 58 13.25 11.94 2.12
N GLY A 59 14.32 11.15 2.03
CA GLY A 59 15.43 11.21 2.96
C GLY A 59 16.08 12.61 3.04
N THR A 60 16.16 13.33 1.92
CA THR A 60 16.66 14.72 1.89
C THR A 60 15.67 15.69 2.52
N LEU A 61 14.37 15.52 2.25
CA LEU A 61 13.31 16.32 2.86
C LEU A 61 13.27 16.13 4.39
N LEU A 62 13.37 14.88 4.85
CA LEU A 62 13.37 14.52 6.26
C LEU A 62 14.57 15.13 7.00
N ARG A 63 15.78 15.00 6.45
CA ARG A 63 16.98 15.63 7.05
C ARG A 63 16.89 17.14 7.08
N LYS A 64 16.27 17.78 6.08
CA LYS A 64 16.18 19.25 6.01
C LYS A 64 15.08 19.84 6.89
N PHE A 65 13.92 19.19 6.95
CA PHE A 65 12.72 19.76 7.57
C PHE A 65 12.28 19.02 8.84
N GLY A 66 12.73 17.80 9.04
CA GLY A 66 12.28 16.89 10.10
C GLY A 66 10.99 16.14 9.75
N THR A 67 10.83 14.94 10.33
CA THR A 67 9.71 14.02 10.01
C THR A 67 8.35 14.63 10.35
N ALA A 68 8.24 15.34 11.49
CA ALA A 68 6.97 15.94 11.91
C ALA A 68 6.45 16.99 10.93
N LYS A 69 7.31 17.85 10.38
CA LYS A 69 6.91 18.89 9.40
C LYS A 69 6.57 18.26 8.06
N VAL A 70 7.37 17.28 7.62
CA VAL A 70 7.11 16.57 6.37
C VAL A 70 5.77 15.84 6.45
N ALA A 71 5.47 15.17 7.57
CA ALA A 71 4.20 14.49 7.77
C ALA A 71 3.00 15.45 7.69
N LEU A 72 3.06 16.60 8.39
CA LEU A 72 1.98 17.61 8.31
C LEU A 72 1.81 18.19 6.92
N ALA A 73 2.90 18.55 6.25
CA ALA A 73 2.85 19.05 4.87
C ALA A 73 2.24 18.01 3.92
N SER A 74 2.63 16.74 4.07
CA SER A 74 2.10 15.64 3.27
C SER A 74 0.59 15.44 3.46
N ILE A 75 0.08 15.51 4.70
CA ILE A 75 -1.36 15.43 4.99
C ILE A 75 -2.12 16.57 4.29
N LEU A 76 -1.60 17.79 4.30
CA LEU A 76 -2.23 18.93 3.61
C LEU A 76 -2.20 18.75 2.10
N VAL A 77 -1.09 18.25 1.54
CA VAL A 77 -0.95 17.98 0.10
C VAL A 77 -1.91 16.88 -0.35
N THR A 78 -2.04 15.79 0.43
CA THR A 78 -3.00 14.71 0.13
C THR A 78 -4.45 15.21 0.23
N ALA A 79 -4.79 16.01 1.25
CA ALA A 79 -6.11 16.61 1.36
C ALA A 79 -6.43 17.52 0.17
N LEU A 80 -5.47 18.33 -0.28
CA LEU A 80 -5.60 19.17 -1.48
C LEU A 80 -5.83 18.32 -2.73
N GLY A 81 -5.08 17.22 -2.90
CA GLY A 81 -5.26 16.27 -4.00
C GLY A 81 -6.67 15.69 -4.03
N LEU A 82 -7.16 15.19 -2.88
CA LEU A 82 -8.52 14.63 -2.75
C LEU A 82 -9.62 15.66 -3.03
N LEU A 83 -9.51 16.88 -2.48
CA LEU A 83 -10.45 17.98 -2.77
C LEU A 83 -10.44 18.33 -4.26
N GLY A 84 -9.25 18.43 -4.86
CA GLY A 84 -9.11 18.72 -6.28
C GLY A 84 -9.75 17.64 -7.16
N ILE A 85 -9.54 16.35 -6.83
CA ILE A 85 -10.23 15.25 -7.52
C ILE A 85 -11.76 15.41 -7.39
N SER A 86 -12.26 15.76 -6.21
CA SER A 86 -13.71 15.90 -5.95
C SER A 86 -14.40 17.03 -6.75
N ILE A 87 -13.65 17.99 -7.24
CA ILE A 87 -14.18 19.13 -8.03
C ILE A 87 -13.77 19.06 -9.50
N SER A 88 -13.10 17.98 -9.92
CA SER A 88 -12.58 17.83 -11.29
C SER A 88 -13.71 17.75 -12.30
N PRO A 89 -13.78 18.68 -13.28
CA PRO A 89 -14.79 18.68 -14.33
C PRO A 89 -14.46 17.72 -15.47
N ASN A 90 -13.22 17.26 -15.57
CA ASN A 90 -12.73 16.37 -16.60
C ASN A 90 -11.50 15.57 -16.12
N VAL A 91 -11.13 14.59 -16.93
CA VAL A 91 -10.03 13.66 -16.65
C VAL A 91 -8.66 14.36 -16.49
N VAL A 92 -8.40 15.42 -17.22
CA VAL A 92 -7.10 16.13 -17.18
C VAL A 92 -6.88 16.77 -15.81
N VAL A 93 -7.90 17.46 -15.30
CA VAL A 93 -7.87 18.07 -13.97
C VAL A 93 -7.76 17.00 -12.89
N MET A 94 -8.48 15.88 -13.05
CA MET A 94 -8.40 14.74 -12.14
C MET A 94 -6.98 14.16 -12.10
N ILE A 95 -6.30 14.02 -13.25
CA ILE A 95 -4.89 13.58 -13.32
C ILE A 95 -3.96 14.53 -12.57
N ILE A 96 -4.10 15.83 -12.77
CA ILE A 96 -3.26 16.84 -12.07
C ILE A 96 -3.37 16.67 -10.55
N PHE A 97 -4.58 16.56 -10.02
CA PHE A 97 -4.78 16.39 -8.58
C PHE A 97 -4.38 15.00 -8.08
N SER A 98 -4.41 13.97 -8.94
CA SER A 98 -3.90 12.64 -8.62
C SER A 98 -2.37 12.63 -8.47
N VAL A 99 -1.65 13.42 -9.27
CA VAL A 99 -0.19 13.62 -9.09
C VAL A 99 0.11 14.31 -7.76
N ILE A 100 -0.65 15.35 -7.42
CA ILE A 100 -0.52 16.05 -6.12
C ILE A 100 -0.77 15.09 -4.96
N LEU A 101 -1.81 14.24 -5.06
CA LEU A 101 -2.11 13.21 -4.08
C LEU A 101 -0.92 12.25 -3.90
N GLY A 102 -0.34 11.75 -4.98
CA GLY A 102 0.82 10.86 -4.96
C GLY A 102 2.03 11.47 -4.28
N TYR A 103 2.34 12.73 -4.54
CA TYR A 103 3.44 13.44 -3.88
C TYR A 103 3.26 13.53 -2.37
N GLY A 104 2.04 13.82 -1.89
CA GLY A 104 1.75 13.83 -0.47
C GLY A 104 1.95 12.45 0.17
N ALA A 105 1.43 11.38 -0.43
CA ALA A 105 1.49 10.02 0.11
C ALA A 105 2.93 9.50 0.26
N GLY A 106 3.79 9.67 -0.74
CA GLY A 106 5.15 9.08 -0.73
C GLY A 106 6.08 9.65 0.34
N ALA A 107 6.00 10.94 0.63
CA ALA A 107 6.86 11.55 1.63
C ALA A 107 6.49 11.14 3.06
N ILE A 108 5.20 11.01 3.37
CA ILE A 108 4.71 10.62 4.70
C ILE A 108 4.98 9.14 4.97
N ASP A 109 4.76 8.27 3.99
CA ASP A 109 5.00 6.84 4.11
C ASP A 109 6.47 6.56 4.44
N THR A 110 7.39 7.08 3.63
CA THR A 110 8.83 6.92 3.88
C THR A 110 9.25 7.49 5.22
N GLY A 111 8.73 8.68 5.58
CA GLY A 111 9.10 9.37 6.83
C GLY A 111 8.68 8.63 8.08
N LEU A 112 7.44 8.16 8.12
CA LEU A 112 6.90 7.49 9.30
C LEU A 112 7.46 6.08 9.49
N ASN A 113 7.63 5.32 8.39
CA ASN A 113 8.30 4.02 8.44
C ASN A 113 9.73 4.15 8.97
N SER A 114 10.50 5.11 8.47
CA SER A 114 11.86 5.37 8.95
C SER A 114 11.86 5.77 10.43
N PHE A 115 11.02 6.71 10.83
CA PHE A 115 10.94 7.15 12.21
C PHE A 115 10.58 6.03 13.18
N VAL A 116 9.58 5.20 12.85
CA VAL A 116 9.17 4.07 13.70
C VAL A 116 10.24 2.99 13.74
N SER A 117 10.94 2.70 12.65
CA SER A 117 12.01 1.70 12.62
C SER A 117 13.20 2.09 13.52
N LEU A 118 13.50 3.38 13.62
CA LEU A 118 14.62 3.90 14.42
C LEU A 118 14.29 4.03 15.91
N HIS A 119 13.04 4.38 16.25
CA HIS A 119 12.69 4.81 17.63
C HIS A 119 11.82 3.80 18.39
N TYR A 120 11.27 2.77 17.71
CA TYR A 120 10.32 1.83 18.31
C TYR A 120 10.63 0.38 17.96
N LYS A 121 10.01 -0.57 18.69
CA LYS A 121 10.20 -2.02 18.48
C LYS A 121 9.50 -2.48 17.18
N ALA A 122 9.96 -3.60 16.64
CA ALA A 122 9.39 -4.22 15.43
C ALA A 122 7.86 -4.48 15.51
N SER A 123 7.33 -4.79 16.71
CA SER A 123 5.88 -4.94 16.91
C SER A 123 5.10 -3.68 16.56
N HIS A 124 5.67 -2.49 16.82
CA HIS A 124 5.02 -1.22 16.48
C HIS A 124 4.97 -0.97 14.97
N MET A 125 5.91 -1.52 14.20
CA MET A 125 5.85 -1.49 12.73
C MET A 125 4.63 -2.27 12.22
N ASN A 126 4.37 -3.47 12.73
CA ASN A 126 3.18 -4.25 12.36
C ASN A 126 1.88 -3.52 12.74
N PHE A 127 1.82 -2.93 13.94
CA PHE A 127 0.66 -2.13 14.36
C PHE A 127 0.50 -0.87 13.51
N LEU A 128 1.58 -0.21 13.13
CA LEU A 128 1.55 0.93 12.21
C LEU A 128 0.80 0.57 10.91
N HIS A 129 1.20 -0.53 10.28
CA HIS A 129 0.54 -1.01 9.07
C HIS A 129 -0.86 -1.58 9.30
N CYS A 130 -1.20 -2.01 10.53
CA CYS A 130 -2.57 -2.34 10.89
C CYS A 130 -3.47 -1.08 10.86
N PHE A 131 -2.99 0.06 11.38
CA PHE A 131 -3.71 1.34 11.32
C PHE A 131 -3.87 1.85 9.88
N TRP A 132 -2.87 1.67 9.00
CA TRP A 132 -3.06 1.88 7.57
C TRP A 132 -4.21 1.01 7.03
N GLY A 133 -4.24 -0.27 7.43
CA GLY A 133 -5.30 -1.21 7.09
C GLY A 133 -6.70 -0.71 7.50
N VAL A 134 -6.83 0.00 8.63
CA VAL A 134 -8.11 0.66 9.02
C VAL A 134 -8.51 1.68 7.96
N GLY A 135 -7.58 2.55 7.53
CA GLY A 135 -7.85 3.58 6.52
C GLY A 135 -8.34 3.01 5.20
N VAL A 136 -7.61 2.05 4.63
CA VAL A 136 -7.97 1.44 3.34
C VAL A 136 -9.23 0.57 3.42
N THR A 137 -9.60 0.08 4.61
CA THR A 137 -10.84 -0.68 4.83
C THR A 137 -12.05 0.24 4.91
N VAL A 138 -11.91 1.37 5.61
CA VAL A 138 -13.02 2.30 5.88
C VAL A 138 -13.35 3.13 4.63
N SER A 139 -12.36 3.51 3.82
CA SER A 139 -12.62 4.40 2.68
C SER A 139 -13.54 3.83 1.59
N PRO A 140 -13.49 2.53 1.20
CA PRO A 140 -14.50 1.94 0.32
C PRO A 140 -15.91 1.95 0.91
N LEU A 141 -16.04 1.79 2.25
CA LEU A 141 -17.33 1.86 2.92
C LEU A 141 -17.90 3.28 2.90
N ILE A 142 -17.06 4.29 3.12
CA ILE A 142 -17.47 5.69 2.95
C ILE A 142 -17.91 5.91 1.50
N MET A 143 -17.10 5.50 0.52
CA MET A 143 -17.41 5.71 -0.89
C MET A 143 -18.70 4.99 -1.31
N SER A 144 -18.97 3.79 -0.79
CA SER A 144 -20.19 3.03 -1.13
C SER A 144 -21.48 3.80 -0.84
N ALA A 145 -21.48 4.68 0.18
CA ALA A 145 -22.64 5.52 0.50
C ALA A 145 -22.93 6.61 -0.55
N PHE A 146 -22.01 6.85 -1.48
CA PHE A 146 -22.13 7.87 -2.54
C PHE A 146 -22.28 7.29 -3.93
N LEU A 147 -22.00 6.00 -4.16
CA LEU A 147 -21.94 5.41 -5.49
C LEU A 147 -23.32 5.16 -6.11
N ASP A 148 -24.36 4.98 -5.30
CA ASP A 148 -25.74 4.78 -5.76
C ASP A 148 -26.53 6.11 -5.89
N GLY A 149 -25.88 7.26 -5.65
CA GLY A 149 -26.49 8.60 -5.65
C GLY A 149 -26.66 9.25 -7.03
N GLY A 150 -26.37 8.54 -8.11
CA GLY A 150 -26.41 9.06 -9.47
C GLY A 150 -25.13 9.75 -9.93
N GLU A 151 -25.17 10.38 -11.10
CA GLU A 151 -24.02 11.01 -11.76
C GLU A 151 -23.32 12.02 -10.85
N GLY A 152 -22.00 11.92 -10.73
CA GLY A 152 -21.16 12.83 -9.94
C GLY A 152 -21.23 12.67 -8.43
N SER A 153 -22.07 11.79 -7.89
CA SER A 153 -22.24 11.60 -6.44
C SER A 153 -20.96 11.12 -5.75
N TRP A 154 -20.12 10.33 -6.43
CA TRP A 154 -18.81 9.85 -5.96
C TRP A 154 -17.89 10.97 -5.45
N ARG A 155 -18.07 12.19 -5.94
CA ARG A 155 -17.33 13.39 -5.49
C ARG A 155 -17.54 13.67 -4.00
N GLY A 156 -18.72 13.34 -3.45
CA GLY A 156 -19.02 13.42 -2.04
C GLY A 156 -18.10 12.54 -1.18
N GLY A 157 -17.84 11.32 -1.61
CA GLY A 157 -16.91 10.40 -0.95
C GLY A 157 -15.51 10.98 -0.83
N TYR A 158 -14.95 11.54 -1.90
CA TYR A 158 -13.65 12.21 -1.87
C TYR A 158 -13.62 13.41 -0.91
N ARG A 159 -14.69 14.22 -0.86
CA ARG A 159 -14.79 15.36 0.08
C ARG A 159 -14.78 14.91 1.53
N ILE A 160 -15.50 13.84 1.87
CA ILE A 160 -15.50 13.28 3.24
C ILE A 160 -14.10 12.78 3.60
N VAL A 161 -13.43 12.05 2.72
CA VAL A 161 -12.07 11.56 2.99
C VAL A 161 -11.08 12.73 3.12
N ALA A 162 -11.19 13.77 2.30
CA ALA A 162 -10.37 14.98 2.44
C ALA A 162 -10.61 15.70 3.78
N LEU A 163 -11.85 15.78 4.25
CA LEU A 163 -12.17 16.33 5.57
C LEU A 163 -11.54 15.50 6.69
N LEU A 164 -11.61 14.18 6.61
CA LEU A 164 -10.94 13.28 7.58
C LEU A 164 -9.42 13.49 7.60
N GLN A 165 -8.79 13.68 6.42
CA GLN A 165 -7.37 14.03 6.34
C GLN A 165 -7.05 15.32 7.11
N LEU A 166 -7.86 16.37 6.93
CA LEU A 166 -7.65 17.66 7.63
C LEU A 166 -7.84 17.51 9.15
N ILE A 167 -8.82 16.74 9.59
CA ILE A 167 -9.04 16.43 11.02
C ILE A 167 -7.81 15.71 11.60
N ILE A 168 -7.28 14.70 10.90
CA ILE A 168 -6.09 13.97 11.33
C ILE A 168 -4.86 14.90 11.35
N GLY A 169 -4.73 15.80 10.37
CA GLY A 169 -3.70 16.83 10.37
C GLY A 169 -3.77 17.74 11.60
N ALA A 170 -4.98 18.16 12.02
CA ALA A 170 -5.18 18.92 13.24
C ALA A 170 -4.80 18.13 14.50
N ILE A 171 -5.12 16.83 14.56
CA ILE A 171 -4.69 15.95 15.66
C ILE A 171 -3.16 15.83 15.70
N ALA A 172 -2.49 15.74 14.54
CA ALA A 172 -1.03 15.65 14.46
C ALA A 172 -0.32 16.88 15.09
N LEU A 173 -0.94 18.05 15.05
CA LEU A 173 -0.39 19.27 15.73
C LEU A 173 -0.26 19.10 17.23
N ILE A 174 -1.07 18.26 17.87
CA ILE A 174 -1.03 18.03 19.33
C ILE A 174 0.33 17.47 19.75
N ALA A 175 0.89 16.53 18.98
CA ALA A 175 2.16 15.88 19.27
C ALA A 175 3.38 16.62 18.67
N PHE A 176 3.18 17.64 17.85
CA PHE A 176 4.21 18.25 17.02
C PHE A 176 5.47 18.71 17.80
N LYS A 177 5.28 19.39 18.93
CA LYS A 177 6.42 19.87 19.77
C LYS A 177 7.22 18.70 20.35
N GLN A 178 6.52 17.66 20.84
CA GLN A 178 7.16 16.50 21.44
C GLN A 178 7.88 15.66 20.37
N TRP A 179 7.29 15.53 19.19
CA TRP A 179 7.88 14.81 18.06
C TRP A 179 9.19 15.44 17.61
N ASN A 180 9.18 16.75 17.34
CA ASN A 180 10.40 17.50 16.98
C ASN A 180 11.50 17.41 18.06
N ARG A 181 11.14 17.29 19.34
CA ARG A 181 12.11 17.13 20.42
C ARG A 181 12.77 15.75 20.36
N ILE A 182 12.00 14.68 20.19
CA ILE A 182 12.52 13.31 20.08
C ILE A 182 13.49 13.21 18.88
N GLU A 183 13.12 13.77 17.75
CA GLU A 183 13.94 13.76 16.54
C GLU A 183 15.28 14.46 16.75
N LYS A 184 15.28 15.66 17.36
CA LYS A 184 16.50 16.43 17.67
C LYS A 184 17.41 15.74 18.69
N GLU A 185 16.86 14.99 19.63
CA GLU A 185 17.63 14.22 20.62
C GLU A 185 18.31 13.01 19.94
N SER A 186 17.67 12.40 18.94
CA SER A 186 18.22 11.28 18.16
C SER A 186 19.34 11.71 17.20
N ASP A 187 19.15 12.80 16.47
CA ASP A 187 20.15 13.32 15.51
C ASP A 187 21.52 13.61 16.17
N LYS A 188 21.54 13.91 17.47
CA LYS A 188 22.77 14.15 18.22
C LYS A 188 23.56 12.89 18.53
N SER A 189 22.92 11.70 18.46
CA SER A 189 23.54 10.41 18.78
C SER A 189 24.07 9.65 17.56
N GLU A 190 23.69 10.03 16.34
CA GLU A 190 24.00 9.28 15.11
C GLU A 190 25.20 9.85 14.29
N SER A 191 25.98 10.80 14.83
CA SER A 191 27.03 11.50 14.08
C SER A 191 28.27 10.67 13.66
N ASP A 192 28.39 9.37 14.03
CA ASP A 192 29.65 8.60 13.90
C ASP A 192 29.56 7.24 13.18
N GLU A 193 28.53 6.88 12.44
CA GLU A 193 28.59 5.65 11.62
C GLU A 193 29.03 5.94 10.17
N GLU A 194 30.31 5.62 9.88
CA GLU A 194 30.89 5.63 8.52
C GLU A 194 30.07 4.79 7.55
N LYS A 195 29.57 5.42 6.49
CA LYS A 195 28.96 4.74 5.36
C LYS A 195 29.97 3.85 4.66
N SER A 196 29.85 2.56 4.78
CA SER A 196 30.65 1.57 4.05
C SER A 196 30.38 1.67 2.54
N GLY A 197 31.45 1.70 1.77
CA GLY A 197 31.50 2.18 0.38
C GLY A 197 31.10 1.20 -0.73
N LYS A 198 30.09 0.32 -0.56
CA LYS A 198 29.56 -0.46 -1.69
C LYS A 198 28.61 0.38 -2.55
N GLY A 199 28.83 0.34 -3.88
CA GLY A 199 27.96 1.02 -4.82
C GLY A 199 26.59 0.33 -4.97
N PHE A 200 25.59 1.11 -5.40
CA PHE A 200 24.20 0.65 -5.65
C PHE A 200 24.13 -0.71 -6.38
N PHE A 201 24.85 -0.85 -7.51
CA PHE A 201 24.80 -2.09 -8.30
C PHE A 201 25.43 -3.30 -7.59
N GLU A 202 26.38 -3.09 -6.71
CA GLU A 202 27.01 -4.15 -5.95
C GLU A 202 26.08 -4.71 -4.87
N ILE A 203 25.35 -3.83 -4.20
CA ILE A 203 24.35 -4.21 -3.20
C ILE A 203 23.21 -4.99 -3.86
N VAL A 204 22.66 -4.49 -4.96
CA VAL A 204 21.55 -5.17 -5.68
C VAL A 204 21.98 -6.54 -6.20
N LYS A 205 23.22 -6.71 -6.63
CA LYS A 205 23.77 -7.99 -7.12
C LYS A 205 24.10 -8.98 -5.98
N SER A 206 24.01 -8.58 -4.72
CA SER A 206 24.24 -9.48 -3.59
C SER A 206 23.29 -10.67 -3.62
N LYS A 207 23.76 -11.83 -3.11
CA LYS A 207 23.03 -13.09 -3.15
C LYS A 207 21.61 -12.95 -2.59
N GLY A 208 20.60 -13.28 -3.39
CA GLY A 208 19.19 -13.32 -2.97
C GLY A 208 18.47 -11.98 -2.97
N VAL A 209 19.14 -10.82 -3.10
CA VAL A 209 18.51 -9.51 -3.07
C VAL A 209 17.49 -9.35 -4.20
N ILE A 210 17.88 -9.60 -5.45
CA ILE A 210 16.98 -9.49 -6.61
C ILE A 210 15.75 -10.41 -6.47
N THR A 211 15.94 -11.65 -6.02
CA THR A 211 14.80 -12.58 -5.88
C THR A 211 13.89 -12.20 -4.71
N SER A 212 14.42 -11.57 -3.66
CA SER A 212 13.63 -11.01 -2.57
C SER A 212 12.84 -9.77 -3.02
N ILE A 213 13.46 -8.87 -3.80
CA ILE A 213 12.77 -7.73 -4.43
C ILE A 213 11.66 -8.21 -5.37
N LEU A 214 11.92 -9.25 -6.17
CA LEU A 214 10.91 -9.85 -7.03
C LEU A 214 9.73 -10.41 -6.21
N SER A 215 10.01 -11.09 -5.09
CA SER A 215 8.96 -11.65 -4.22
C SER A 215 8.04 -10.56 -3.66
N ILE A 216 8.59 -9.47 -3.12
CA ILE A 216 7.78 -8.37 -2.60
C ILE A 216 7.05 -7.61 -3.71
N GLY A 217 7.68 -7.46 -4.88
CA GLY A 217 7.06 -6.81 -6.04
C GLY A 217 5.87 -7.60 -6.59
N LEU A 218 5.97 -8.93 -6.64
CA LEU A 218 4.87 -9.82 -7.05
C LEU A 218 3.72 -9.79 -6.02
N TYR A 219 4.03 -9.73 -4.73
CA TYR A 219 3.04 -9.49 -3.68
C TYR A 219 2.29 -8.17 -3.92
N CYS A 220 3.03 -7.06 -4.04
CA CYS A 220 2.43 -5.75 -4.31
C CYS A 220 1.65 -5.73 -5.63
N GLY A 221 2.10 -6.50 -6.62
CA GLY A 221 1.37 -6.67 -7.88
C GLY A 221 -0.02 -7.25 -7.70
N MET A 222 -0.18 -8.27 -6.83
CA MET A 222 -1.51 -8.83 -6.51
C MET A 222 -2.35 -7.85 -5.67
N GLU A 223 -1.75 -7.19 -4.67
CA GLU A 223 -2.43 -6.20 -3.84
C GLU A 223 -2.93 -5.02 -4.67
N PHE A 224 -2.09 -4.42 -5.51
CA PHE A 224 -2.45 -3.29 -6.37
C PHE A 224 -3.44 -3.68 -7.46
N LEU A 225 -3.31 -4.89 -8.03
CA LEU A 225 -4.27 -5.41 -9.00
C LEU A 225 -5.67 -5.46 -8.39
N MET A 226 -5.80 -6.03 -7.19
CA MET A 226 -7.10 -6.13 -6.53
C MET A 226 -7.59 -4.79 -5.98
N GLY A 227 -6.70 -3.91 -5.56
CA GLY A 227 -7.04 -2.54 -5.17
C GLY A 227 -7.62 -1.72 -6.33
N THR A 228 -7.04 -1.87 -7.52
CA THR A 228 -7.46 -1.14 -8.73
C THR A 228 -8.66 -1.80 -9.42
N TRP A 229 -8.62 -3.13 -9.57
CA TRP A 229 -9.54 -3.87 -10.42
C TRP A 229 -10.57 -4.73 -9.66
N GLY A 230 -10.45 -4.81 -8.32
CA GLY A 230 -11.33 -5.65 -7.51
C GLY A 230 -12.81 -5.27 -7.61
N ALA A 231 -13.14 -3.98 -7.62
CA ALA A 231 -14.50 -3.51 -7.81
C ALA A 231 -15.00 -3.80 -9.23
N THR A 232 -14.19 -3.47 -10.25
CA THR A 232 -14.51 -3.77 -11.66
C THR A 232 -14.70 -5.27 -11.90
N PHE A 233 -13.85 -6.11 -11.29
CA PHE A 233 -14.03 -7.57 -11.32
C PHE A 233 -15.38 -7.99 -10.72
N ALA A 234 -15.74 -7.45 -9.56
CA ALA A 234 -17.00 -7.80 -8.89
C ALA A 234 -18.23 -7.36 -9.68
N VAL A 235 -18.20 -6.16 -10.27
CA VAL A 235 -19.26 -5.66 -11.15
C VAL A 235 -19.39 -6.53 -12.41
N ASN A 236 -18.29 -6.79 -13.12
CA ASN A 236 -18.32 -7.47 -14.41
C ASN A 236 -18.58 -8.99 -14.32
N VAL A 237 -18.14 -9.64 -13.22
CA VAL A 237 -18.22 -11.11 -13.10
C VAL A 237 -19.43 -11.56 -12.31
N PHE A 238 -19.82 -10.80 -11.29
CA PHE A 238 -20.93 -11.15 -10.38
C PHE A 238 -22.15 -10.24 -10.56
N ALA A 239 -22.13 -9.29 -11.50
CA ALA A 239 -23.19 -8.34 -11.77
C ALA A 239 -23.63 -7.54 -10.52
N LEU A 240 -22.68 -7.21 -9.63
CA LEU A 240 -22.95 -6.41 -8.44
C LEU A 240 -23.12 -4.94 -8.81
N SER A 241 -23.88 -4.20 -7.98
CA SER A 241 -23.85 -2.74 -8.06
C SER A 241 -22.46 -2.20 -7.67
N PRO A 242 -22.05 -1.01 -8.14
CA PRO A 242 -20.79 -0.39 -7.75
C PRO A 242 -20.65 -0.26 -6.22
N ALA A 243 -21.74 0.03 -5.51
CA ALA A 243 -21.73 0.14 -4.04
C ALA A 243 -21.50 -1.22 -3.36
N GLU A 244 -22.07 -2.30 -3.86
CA GLU A 244 -21.80 -3.65 -3.34
C GLU A 244 -20.37 -4.09 -3.65
N ALA A 245 -19.88 -3.83 -4.86
CA ALA A 245 -18.50 -4.10 -5.26
C ALA A 245 -17.49 -3.36 -4.36
N ALA A 246 -17.78 -2.10 -3.98
CA ALA A 246 -16.99 -1.34 -3.03
C ALA A 246 -16.89 -2.03 -1.65
N LYS A 247 -18.00 -2.59 -1.16
CA LYS A 247 -18.03 -3.35 0.10
C LYS A 247 -17.18 -4.63 0.01
N TRP A 248 -17.18 -5.32 -1.15
CA TRP A 248 -16.32 -6.49 -1.37
C TRP A 248 -14.84 -6.14 -1.34
N VAL A 249 -14.43 -5.02 -1.96
CA VAL A 249 -13.05 -4.52 -1.90
C VAL A 249 -12.66 -4.18 -0.46
N SER A 250 -13.57 -3.61 0.33
CA SER A 250 -13.34 -3.36 1.76
C SER A 250 -12.96 -4.65 2.52
N LEU A 251 -13.49 -5.82 2.14
CA LEU A 251 -13.14 -7.10 2.77
C LEU A 251 -11.70 -7.53 2.51
N ILE A 252 -11.11 -7.21 1.34
CA ILE A 252 -9.68 -7.47 1.10
C ILE A 252 -8.86 -6.68 2.11
N TYR A 253 -9.10 -5.40 2.20
CA TYR A 253 -8.34 -4.51 3.08
C TYR A 253 -8.60 -4.80 4.56
N GLY A 254 -9.85 -5.16 4.92
CA GLY A 254 -10.19 -5.67 6.25
C GLY A 254 -9.44 -6.97 6.56
N GLY A 255 -9.32 -7.86 5.57
CA GLY A 255 -8.48 -9.06 5.65
C GLY A 255 -7.00 -8.72 5.90
N ILE A 256 -6.44 -7.78 5.13
CA ILE A 256 -5.05 -7.31 5.29
C ILE A 256 -4.85 -6.75 6.71
N MET A 257 -5.77 -5.92 7.18
CA MET A 257 -5.72 -5.34 8.52
C MET A 257 -5.72 -6.42 9.60
N LEU A 258 -6.67 -7.36 9.54
CA LEU A 258 -6.75 -8.48 10.49
C LEU A 258 -5.54 -9.40 10.39
N GLY A 259 -5.07 -9.69 9.18
CA GLY A 259 -3.85 -10.47 8.94
C GLY A 259 -2.62 -9.81 9.57
N ARG A 260 -2.44 -8.49 9.43
CA ARG A 260 -1.36 -7.72 10.06
C ARG A 260 -1.47 -7.69 11.58
N LEU A 261 -2.69 -7.57 12.11
CA LEU A 261 -2.94 -7.63 13.55
C LEU A 261 -2.52 -9.00 14.11
N VAL A 262 -3.00 -10.08 13.50
CA VAL A 262 -2.64 -11.46 13.90
C VAL A 262 -1.14 -11.71 13.73
N ALA A 263 -0.55 -11.22 12.62
CA ALA A 263 0.88 -11.31 12.37
C ALA A 263 1.72 -10.60 13.45
N GLY A 264 1.26 -9.46 13.96
CA GLY A 264 1.92 -8.73 15.06
C GLY A 264 2.09 -9.61 16.31
N PHE A 265 1.07 -10.38 16.68
CA PHE A 265 1.16 -11.33 17.79
C PHE A 265 1.90 -12.63 17.43
N ALA A 266 1.66 -13.17 16.25
CA ALA A 266 2.29 -14.41 15.80
C ALA A 266 3.81 -14.27 15.63
N SER A 267 4.30 -13.09 15.21
CA SER A 267 5.73 -12.79 15.05
C SER A 267 6.52 -12.85 16.36
N MET A 268 5.86 -12.85 17.51
CA MET A 268 6.52 -13.11 18.81
C MET A 268 6.96 -14.57 18.99
N LYS A 269 6.41 -15.49 18.21
CA LYS A 269 6.68 -16.95 18.32
C LYS A 269 7.12 -17.58 17.01
N LEU A 270 6.81 -16.99 15.87
CA LEU A 270 7.08 -17.52 14.54
C LEU A 270 8.15 -16.68 13.84
N SER A 271 9.02 -17.33 13.07
CA SER A 271 10.02 -16.64 12.25
C SER A 271 9.36 -15.93 11.05
N ASP A 272 10.02 -14.88 10.54
CA ASP A 272 9.58 -14.16 9.34
C ASP A 272 9.37 -15.10 8.15
N ASN A 273 10.27 -16.08 7.95
CA ASN A 273 10.14 -17.08 6.90
C ASN A 273 8.85 -17.91 7.03
N THR A 274 8.46 -18.28 8.24
CA THR A 274 7.21 -19.02 8.49
C THR A 274 6.02 -18.12 8.23
N MET A 275 6.05 -16.87 8.70
CA MET A 275 4.99 -15.89 8.49
C MET A 275 4.74 -15.63 7.00
N ILE A 276 5.81 -15.43 6.21
CA ILE A 276 5.74 -15.25 4.77
C ILE A 276 5.09 -16.46 4.09
N LYS A 277 5.53 -17.68 4.43
CA LYS A 277 4.97 -18.91 3.84
C LYS A 277 3.49 -19.12 4.19
N CYS A 278 3.14 -18.94 5.45
CA CYS A 278 1.73 -19.04 5.88
C CYS A 278 0.87 -18.01 5.12
N GLY A 279 1.31 -16.76 5.01
CA GLY A 279 0.62 -15.74 4.25
C GLY A 279 0.41 -16.13 2.78
N MET A 280 1.46 -16.64 2.12
CA MET A 280 1.39 -17.10 0.72
C MET A 280 0.38 -18.24 0.53
N VAL A 281 0.37 -19.21 1.42
CA VAL A 281 -0.56 -20.35 1.36
C VAL A 281 -2.00 -19.88 1.56
N ILE A 282 -2.25 -19.05 2.57
CA ILE A 282 -3.58 -18.49 2.83
C ILE A 282 -4.07 -17.65 1.64
N THR A 283 -3.20 -16.80 1.08
CA THR A 283 -3.47 -16.02 -0.14
C THR A 283 -3.90 -16.93 -1.30
N PHE A 284 -3.15 -18.01 -1.54
CA PHE A 284 -3.47 -18.96 -2.61
C PHE A 284 -4.87 -19.57 -2.44
N PHE A 285 -5.23 -20.00 -1.23
CA PHE A 285 -6.58 -20.49 -0.96
C PHE A 285 -7.65 -19.42 -1.19
N GLY A 286 -7.40 -18.17 -0.77
CA GLY A 286 -8.31 -17.04 -1.07
C GLY A 286 -8.53 -16.87 -2.57
N ILE A 287 -7.47 -16.98 -3.39
CA ILE A 287 -7.57 -16.90 -4.85
C ILE A 287 -8.37 -18.08 -5.42
N VAL A 288 -8.21 -19.29 -4.87
CA VAL A 288 -9.02 -20.45 -5.29
C VAL A 288 -10.51 -20.19 -5.04
N PHE A 289 -10.88 -19.61 -3.91
CA PHE A 289 -12.28 -19.21 -3.65
C PHE A 289 -12.79 -18.16 -4.65
N LEU A 290 -11.94 -17.22 -5.09
CA LEU A 290 -12.29 -16.24 -6.13
C LEU A 290 -12.55 -16.90 -7.50
N ALA A 291 -11.92 -18.02 -7.78
CA ALA A 291 -12.11 -18.75 -9.05
C ALA A 291 -13.44 -19.51 -9.13
N LEU A 292 -14.11 -19.70 -7.99
CA LEU A 292 -15.41 -20.38 -7.97
C LEU A 292 -16.52 -19.44 -8.51
N PRO A 293 -17.39 -19.90 -9.40
CA PRO A 293 -18.46 -19.08 -9.96
C PRO A 293 -19.64 -18.92 -8.99
N ILE A 294 -19.37 -18.75 -7.72
CA ILE A 294 -20.34 -18.68 -6.64
C ILE A 294 -20.06 -17.40 -5.84
N GLY A 295 -20.98 -16.43 -5.87
CA GLY A 295 -20.82 -15.13 -5.23
C GLY A 295 -20.38 -15.21 -3.76
N PRO A 296 -21.05 -15.99 -2.87
CA PRO A 296 -20.59 -16.14 -1.49
C PRO A 296 -19.17 -16.69 -1.36
N ALA A 297 -18.75 -17.63 -2.20
CA ALA A 297 -17.39 -18.16 -2.19
C ALA A 297 -16.37 -17.07 -2.58
N ALA A 298 -16.66 -16.30 -3.62
CA ALA A 298 -15.80 -15.19 -4.03
C ALA A 298 -15.70 -14.11 -2.95
N LEU A 299 -16.80 -13.80 -2.26
CA LEU A 299 -16.79 -12.86 -1.13
C LEU A 299 -15.84 -13.31 -0.02
N PHE A 300 -15.88 -14.60 0.38
CA PHE A 300 -14.89 -15.17 1.31
C PHE A 300 -13.48 -15.16 0.72
N GLY A 301 -13.34 -15.34 -0.61
CA GLY A 301 -12.07 -15.23 -1.32
C GLY A 301 -11.41 -13.87 -1.13
N PHE A 302 -12.17 -12.78 -1.24
CA PHE A 302 -11.66 -11.42 -0.97
C PHE A 302 -11.10 -11.30 0.44
N LEU A 303 -11.83 -11.75 1.47
CA LEU A 303 -11.39 -11.68 2.87
C LEU A 303 -10.16 -12.56 3.15
N ILE A 304 -10.20 -13.83 2.72
CA ILE A 304 -9.12 -14.80 2.98
C ILE A 304 -7.83 -14.39 2.25
N MET A 305 -7.93 -13.94 0.99
CA MET A 305 -6.78 -13.46 0.24
C MET A 305 -6.14 -12.25 0.94
N GLY A 306 -6.96 -11.28 1.37
CA GLY A 306 -6.49 -10.14 2.14
C GLY A 306 -5.81 -10.55 3.44
N PHE A 307 -6.41 -11.47 4.20
CA PHE A 307 -5.81 -11.98 5.43
C PHE A 307 -4.44 -12.62 5.18
N GLY A 308 -4.29 -13.39 4.09
CA GLY A 308 -3.01 -13.95 3.67
C GLY A 308 -1.98 -12.89 3.27
N PHE A 309 -2.40 -11.78 2.68
CA PHE A 309 -1.54 -10.64 2.36
C PHE A 309 -0.93 -9.99 3.60
N GLY A 310 -1.65 -9.98 4.73
CA GLY A 310 -1.27 -9.28 5.94
C GLY A 310 0.18 -9.50 6.40
N PRO A 311 0.64 -10.73 6.63
CA PRO A 311 1.97 -11.01 7.14
C PRO A 311 3.10 -10.88 6.11
N ILE A 312 2.83 -10.92 4.78
CA ILE A 312 3.87 -11.08 3.76
C ILE A 312 4.80 -9.87 3.70
N PHE A 313 4.26 -8.70 3.47
CA PHE A 313 5.03 -7.47 3.28
C PHE A 313 5.86 -7.08 4.52
N PRO A 314 5.27 -6.99 5.73
CA PRO A 314 6.04 -6.63 6.93
C PRO A 314 7.15 -7.63 7.24
N SER A 315 6.87 -8.94 7.07
CA SER A 315 7.87 -9.97 7.37
C SER A 315 9.01 -10.01 6.35
N ILE A 316 8.75 -9.71 5.06
CA ILE A 316 9.85 -9.59 4.07
C ILE A 316 10.78 -8.43 4.44
N LEU A 317 10.23 -7.27 4.80
CA LEU A 317 11.03 -6.10 5.17
C LEU A 317 11.75 -6.30 6.51
N HIS A 318 11.08 -6.88 7.51
CA HIS A 318 11.69 -7.18 8.81
C HIS A 318 12.85 -8.18 8.69
N ALA A 319 12.76 -9.14 7.78
CA ALA A 319 13.81 -10.12 7.55
C ALA A 319 15.06 -9.54 6.83
N VAL A 320 15.04 -8.31 6.32
CA VAL A 320 16.16 -7.73 5.55
C VAL A 320 17.48 -7.72 6.33
N PRO A 321 17.55 -7.21 7.57
CA PRO A 321 18.80 -7.18 8.33
C PRO A 321 19.35 -8.56 8.64
N GLU A 322 18.48 -9.55 8.91
CA GLU A 322 18.86 -10.95 9.16
C GLU A 322 19.35 -11.64 7.88
N ARG A 323 18.67 -11.41 6.76
CA ARG A 323 18.95 -12.06 5.47
C ARG A 323 20.18 -11.51 4.76
N PHE A 324 20.43 -10.21 4.86
CA PHE A 324 21.41 -9.51 4.01
C PHE A 324 22.47 -8.74 4.80
N GLY A 325 22.39 -8.74 6.14
CA GLY A 325 23.29 -8.01 7.02
C GLY A 325 22.79 -6.61 7.37
N LYS A 326 23.16 -6.14 8.56
CA LYS A 326 22.71 -4.83 9.11
C LYS A 326 23.27 -3.64 8.34
N THR A 327 24.51 -3.73 7.88
CA THR A 327 25.25 -2.62 7.23
C THR A 327 24.53 -2.05 6.00
N TYR A 328 23.86 -2.90 5.21
CA TYR A 328 23.15 -2.49 3.98
C TYR A 328 21.64 -2.60 4.10
N ALA A 329 21.11 -2.83 5.30
CA ALA A 329 19.70 -3.08 5.50
C ALA A 329 18.82 -1.92 5.01
N ALA A 330 19.23 -0.68 5.28
CA ALA A 330 18.50 0.52 4.85
C ALA A 330 18.44 0.64 3.31
N ASP A 331 19.58 0.44 2.63
CA ASP A 331 19.64 0.51 1.17
C ASP A 331 18.81 -0.61 0.53
N ILE A 332 18.95 -1.83 1.05
CA ILE A 332 18.20 -3.00 0.56
C ILE A 332 16.69 -2.83 0.81
N THR A 333 16.29 -2.25 1.94
CA THR A 333 14.88 -1.92 2.20
C THR A 333 14.36 -0.90 1.18
N GLY A 334 15.16 0.12 0.86
CA GLY A 334 14.83 1.08 -0.21
C GLY A 334 14.64 0.40 -1.57
N PHE A 335 15.49 -0.58 -1.91
CA PHE A 335 15.34 -1.36 -3.15
C PHE A 335 14.10 -2.27 -3.13
N HIS A 336 13.74 -2.83 -1.98
CA HIS A 336 12.49 -3.58 -1.83
C HIS A 336 11.29 -2.68 -2.06
N MET A 337 11.27 -1.47 -1.49
CA MET A 337 10.17 -0.51 -1.68
C MET A 337 10.07 -0.06 -3.14
N GLY A 338 11.19 0.36 -3.75
CA GLY A 338 11.21 0.74 -5.16
C GLY A 338 10.77 -0.39 -6.10
N GLY A 339 11.25 -1.62 -5.84
CA GLY A 339 10.85 -2.81 -6.58
C GLY A 339 9.38 -3.18 -6.37
N ALA A 340 8.86 -3.03 -5.16
CA ALA A 340 7.46 -3.25 -4.82
C ALA A 340 6.54 -2.35 -5.68
N TYR A 341 6.82 -1.06 -5.72
CA TYR A 341 6.05 -0.13 -6.53
C TYR A 341 6.23 -0.38 -8.03
N ALA A 342 7.47 -0.50 -8.51
CA ALA A 342 7.74 -0.67 -9.95
C ALA A 342 7.08 -1.95 -10.50
N ILE A 343 7.30 -3.10 -9.87
CA ILE A 343 6.74 -4.38 -10.30
C ILE A 343 5.22 -4.38 -10.10
N GLY A 344 4.74 -3.87 -8.96
CA GLY A 344 3.33 -3.80 -8.63
C GLY A 344 2.52 -3.02 -9.67
N PHE A 345 2.99 -1.83 -10.03
CA PHE A 345 2.31 -1.00 -11.04
C PHE A 345 2.39 -1.60 -12.44
N VAL A 346 3.48 -2.25 -12.82
CA VAL A 346 3.59 -2.95 -14.11
C VAL A 346 2.57 -4.08 -14.19
N ILE A 347 2.42 -4.89 -13.14
CA ILE A 347 1.49 -6.02 -13.13
C ILE A 347 0.04 -5.53 -13.28
N GLN A 348 -0.39 -4.55 -12.48
CA GLN A 348 -1.76 -4.03 -12.56
C GLN A 348 -2.04 -3.32 -13.89
N LEU A 349 -1.05 -2.63 -14.48
CA LEU A 349 -1.17 -1.98 -15.78
C LEU A 349 -1.38 -3.01 -16.89
N LEU A 350 -0.50 -4.00 -16.96
CA LEU A 350 -0.59 -5.07 -17.96
C LEU A 350 -1.89 -5.85 -17.82
N PHE A 351 -2.30 -6.15 -16.57
CA PHE A 351 -3.57 -6.80 -16.31
C PHE A 351 -4.75 -6.01 -16.85
N GLY A 352 -4.77 -4.68 -16.61
CA GLY A 352 -5.87 -3.83 -17.09
C GLY A 352 -6.06 -3.89 -18.60
N PHE A 353 -4.97 -3.82 -19.37
CA PHE A 353 -5.03 -3.97 -20.82
C PHE A 353 -5.51 -5.37 -21.23
N VAL A 354 -4.96 -6.43 -20.64
CA VAL A 354 -5.35 -7.81 -21.00
C VAL A 354 -6.82 -8.07 -20.65
N ALA A 355 -7.28 -7.65 -19.48
CA ALA A 355 -8.66 -7.85 -19.03
C ALA A 355 -9.67 -7.08 -19.90
N SER A 356 -9.34 -5.85 -20.32
CA SER A 356 -10.20 -5.04 -21.20
C SER A 356 -10.34 -5.63 -22.60
N TRP A 357 -9.30 -6.33 -23.10
CA TRP A 357 -9.36 -7.00 -24.41
C TRP A 357 -9.95 -8.41 -24.38
N THR A 358 -10.08 -9.00 -23.18
CA THR A 358 -10.56 -10.37 -22.99
C THR A 358 -11.80 -10.38 -22.09
N THR A 359 -11.60 -10.56 -20.81
CA THR A 359 -12.65 -10.58 -19.78
C THR A 359 -12.04 -10.51 -18.37
N PHE A 360 -12.72 -9.87 -17.43
CA PHE A 360 -12.32 -9.89 -16.01
C PHE A 360 -12.42 -11.28 -15.34
N LYS A 361 -13.05 -12.28 -15.97
CA LYS A 361 -13.07 -13.67 -15.49
C LYS A 361 -11.67 -14.30 -15.40
N ILE A 362 -10.65 -13.74 -16.07
CA ILE A 362 -9.26 -14.20 -15.97
C ILE A 362 -8.58 -13.80 -14.65
N THR A 363 -9.16 -12.87 -13.88
CA THR A 363 -8.55 -12.32 -12.64
C THR A 363 -8.00 -13.39 -11.70
N PRO A 364 -8.76 -14.42 -11.27
CA PRO A 364 -8.24 -15.43 -10.35
C PRO A 364 -7.06 -16.21 -10.93
N PHE A 365 -7.08 -16.50 -12.23
CA PHE A 365 -6.02 -17.28 -12.90
C PHE A 365 -4.72 -16.48 -13.01
N VAL A 366 -4.80 -15.19 -13.30
CA VAL A 366 -3.64 -14.29 -13.27
C VAL A 366 -3.07 -14.19 -11.87
N LEU A 367 -3.92 -14.01 -10.84
CA LEU A 367 -3.50 -13.99 -9.44
C LEU A 367 -2.83 -15.30 -9.02
N MET A 368 -3.35 -16.47 -9.44
CA MET A 368 -2.72 -17.77 -9.19
C MET A 368 -1.31 -17.84 -9.79
N GLY A 369 -1.15 -17.40 -11.05
CA GLY A 369 0.15 -17.34 -11.71
C GLY A 369 1.15 -16.43 -10.99
N VAL A 370 0.73 -15.21 -10.62
CA VAL A 370 1.57 -14.25 -9.88
C VAL A 370 1.92 -14.80 -8.49
N CYS A 371 0.96 -15.43 -7.79
CA CYS A 371 1.19 -16.05 -6.48
C CYS A 371 2.22 -17.21 -6.57
N ALA A 372 2.12 -18.07 -7.57
CA ALA A 372 3.08 -19.16 -7.82
C ALA A 372 4.50 -18.60 -8.09
N LEU A 373 4.61 -17.54 -8.89
CA LEU A 373 5.89 -16.85 -9.13
C LEU A 373 6.45 -16.23 -7.85
N MET A 374 5.61 -15.62 -7.01
CA MET A 374 6.00 -15.06 -5.71
C MET A 374 6.55 -16.14 -4.78
N ILE A 375 5.86 -17.27 -4.64
CA ILE A 375 6.31 -18.42 -3.84
C ILE A 375 7.67 -18.91 -4.35
N THR A 376 7.80 -19.06 -5.67
CA THR A 376 9.05 -19.50 -6.31
C THR A 376 10.20 -18.53 -6.02
N ALA A 377 9.99 -17.24 -6.18
CA ALA A 377 10.99 -16.19 -5.92
C ALA A 377 11.46 -16.22 -4.46
N ASN A 378 10.53 -16.35 -3.50
CA ASN A 378 10.86 -16.47 -2.08
C ASN A 378 11.65 -17.74 -1.76
N GLU A 379 11.27 -18.90 -2.30
CA GLU A 379 12.02 -20.15 -2.10
C GLU A 379 13.42 -20.09 -2.71
N ILE A 380 13.59 -19.45 -3.88
CA ILE A 380 14.92 -19.22 -4.47
C ILE A 380 15.75 -18.31 -3.54
N THR A 381 15.16 -17.27 -2.97
CA THR A 381 15.83 -16.39 -2.00
C THR A 381 16.36 -17.20 -0.82
N ILE A 382 15.49 -17.99 -0.17
CA ILE A 382 15.87 -18.83 0.98
C ILE A 382 16.98 -19.81 0.63
N ARG A 383 16.90 -20.47 -0.53
CA ARG A 383 17.94 -21.41 -0.99
C ARG A 383 19.29 -20.74 -1.27
N LYS A 384 19.26 -19.50 -1.83
CA LYS A 384 20.49 -18.73 -2.08
C LYS A 384 21.18 -18.28 -0.80
N LEU A 385 20.41 -18.00 0.26
CA LEU A 385 20.94 -17.56 1.55
C LEU A 385 21.47 -18.72 2.41
N LYS A 386 21.02 -19.96 2.18
CA LYS A 386 21.51 -21.17 2.86
C LYS A 386 22.85 -21.69 2.29
N LYS A 387 23.23 -21.26 1.09
CA LYS A 387 24.50 -21.56 0.42
C LYS A 387 25.50 -20.42 0.60
#